data_5aef77f42002082de23c1ae2818d257f
#
_entry.id   5aef77f42002082de23c1ae2818d257f
#
_cell.length_a   1.000
_cell.length_b   1.000
_cell.length_c   1.000
_cell.angle_alpha   90.00
_cell.angle_beta   90.00
_cell.angle_gamma   90.00
#
_symmetry.space_group_name_H-M   'P 1'
#
loop_
_entity.id
_entity.type
_entity.pdbx_description
1 polymer ?
#
loop_
_entity_poly.entity_id
_entity_poly.type
_entity_poly.pdbx_seq_one_letter_code
_entity_poly.pdbx_strand_id
1 'polypeptide(L)'
;DMAKTDAPTLFQVNGPVGLANWKDYCYDLSSSAVYGELTSDNYALKEDGTVYGIAYVIESYGLITNTALLEKAGYTTDDIKSFADLKKVAEDITARKDELGFAAFTSAGMDSSSDWRFKTHLANLPIYFEYQADGIGTTEAIKGTYLDNYKNIFDLYINNSTCDPKDLAGKTGTDSENEFLNGEAVFFQNGSWEYPALSAK
;
A
#
# COMPACT_ATOMS: atom_id res chain seq x y z
N ASP A 1 13.56 6.60 -20.17
CA ASP A 1 14.85 7.31 -20.15
C ASP A 1 16.06 6.39 -20.35
N MET A 2 15.98 5.08 -20.07
CA MET A 2 17.09 4.12 -20.24
C MET A 2 17.61 4.02 -21.68
N ALA A 3 16.80 4.33 -22.68
CA ALA A 3 17.20 4.35 -24.07
C ALA A 3 17.86 5.68 -24.52
N LYS A 4 18.01 6.65 -23.62
CA LYS A 4 18.64 7.96 -23.89
C LYS A 4 20.11 7.95 -23.52
N THR A 5 20.88 8.87 -24.10
CA THR A 5 22.32 9.04 -23.82
C THR A 5 22.62 9.41 -22.36
N ASP A 6 21.64 9.97 -21.64
CA ASP A 6 21.75 10.39 -20.24
C ASP A 6 21.05 9.41 -19.30
N ALA A 7 21.11 8.10 -19.56
CA ALA A 7 20.55 7.07 -18.70
C ALA A 7 21.19 7.13 -17.30
N PRO A 8 20.40 6.97 -16.21
CA PRO A 8 20.94 6.98 -14.85
C PRO A 8 21.85 5.77 -14.61
N THR A 9 22.94 5.98 -13.87
CA THR A 9 23.85 4.89 -13.47
C THR A 9 23.19 3.95 -12.46
N LEU A 10 22.35 4.50 -11.58
CA LEU A 10 21.54 3.75 -10.62
C LEU A 10 20.06 4.07 -10.85
N PHE A 11 19.22 3.05 -10.81
CA PHE A 11 17.77 3.22 -10.96
C PHE A 11 17.03 2.18 -10.13
N GLN A 12 15.79 2.51 -9.79
CA GLN A 12 14.95 1.65 -8.99
C GLN A 12 14.27 0.58 -9.83
N VAL A 13 14.31 -0.67 -9.34
CA VAL A 13 13.60 -1.81 -9.89
C VAL A 13 12.64 -2.34 -8.83
N ASN A 14 11.34 -2.26 -9.09
CA ASN A 14 10.29 -2.65 -8.15
C ASN A 14 9.99 -4.15 -8.24
N GLY A 15 10.77 -4.94 -7.53
CA GLY A 15 10.52 -6.37 -7.38
C GLY A 15 10.63 -7.20 -8.66
N PRO A 16 10.14 -8.46 -8.65
CA PRO A 16 10.25 -9.37 -9.79
C PRO A 16 9.54 -8.87 -11.06
N VAL A 17 8.39 -8.22 -10.93
CA VAL A 17 7.67 -7.64 -12.08
C VAL A 17 8.46 -6.50 -12.72
N GLY A 18 9.06 -5.64 -11.89
CA GLY A 18 9.97 -4.60 -12.36
C GLY A 18 11.20 -5.20 -13.04
N LEU A 19 11.77 -6.27 -12.49
CA LEU A 19 12.92 -6.95 -13.08
C LEU A 19 12.59 -7.50 -14.47
N ALA A 20 11.43 -8.10 -14.69
CA ALA A 20 11.01 -8.59 -15.99
C ALA A 20 11.04 -7.50 -17.09
N ASN A 21 10.83 -6.23 -16.71
CA ASN A 21 10.87 -5.09 -17.62
C ASN A 21 12.28 -4.48 -17.81
N TRP A 22 13.16 -4.60 -16.79
CA TRP A 22 14.41 -3.85 -16.73
C TRP A 22 15.65 -4.72 -16.73
N LYS A 23 15.54 -6.05 -16.73
CA LYS A 23 16.64 -7.01 -16.62
C LYS A 23 17.77 -6.74 -17.59
N ASP A 24 17.45 -6.44 -18.85
CA ASP A 24 18.44 -6.20 -19.90
C ASP A 24 19.33 -4.95 -19.67
N TYR A 25 18.91 -4.09 -18.75
CA TYR A 25 19.64 -2.88 -18.36
C TYR A 25 20.35 -3.03 -17.00
N CYS A 26 20.13 -4.15 -16.30
CA CYS A 26 20.71 -4.38 -14.99
C CYS A 26 22.09 -5.02 -15.11
N TYR A 27 23.03 -4.55 -14.30
CA TYR A 27 24.34 -5.19 -14.14
C TYR A 27 24.24 -6.37 -13.17
N ASP A 28 25.03 -7.42 -13.39
CA ASP A 28 25.17 -8.52 -12.43
C ASP A 28 25.95 -8.07 -11.19
N LEU A 29 25.24 -7.98 -10.07
CA LEU A 29 25.78 -7.55 -8.79
C LEU A 29 26.26 -8.70 -7.90
N SER A 30 26.26 -9.95 -8.38
CA SER A 30 26.57 -11.14 -7.57
C SER A 30 27.97 -11.11 -6.96
N SER A 31 28.93 -10.41 -7.60
CA SER A 31 30.28 -10.23 -7.10
C SER A 31 30.55 -8.87 -6.47
N SER A 32 29.53 -8.03 -6.28
CA SER A 32 29.70 -6.70 -5.71
C SER A 32 29.98 -6.75 -4.21
N ALA A 33 30.82 -5.81 -3.73
CA ALA A 33 31.09 -5.70 -2.30
C ALA A 33 29.82 -5.44 -1.48
N VAL A 34 28.88 -4.64 -2.05
CA VAL A 34 27.62 -4.30 -1.37
C VAL A 34 26.73 -5.54 -1.19
N TYR A 35 26.70 -6.45 -2.18
CA TYR A 35 25.97 -7.71 -2.03
C TYR A 35 26.55 -8.57 -0.90
N GLY A 36 27.88 -8.58 -0.75
CA GLY A 36 28.56 -9.31 0.33
C GLY A 36 28.26 -8.81 1.75
N GLU A 37 27.78 -7.57 1.89
CA GLU A 37 27.42 -6.95 3.16
C GLU A 37 25.94 -7.16 3.55
N LEU A 38 25.13 -7.77 2.68
CA LEU A 38 23.73 -8.00 3.00
C LEU A 38 23.56 -9.00 4.15
N THR A 39 22.73 -8.65 5.10
CA THR A 39 22.40 -9.49 6.27
C THR A 39 21.34 -10.56 5.96
N SER A 40 20.68 -10.47 4.82
CA SER A 40 19.69 -11.44 4.35
C SER A 40 19.56 -11.40 2.84
N ASP A 41 19.38 -12.56 2.25
CA ASP A 41 19.06 -12.74 0.82
C ASP A 41 17.71 -12.08 0.41
N ASN A 42 16.84 -11.82 1.38
CA ASN A 42 15.58 -11.11 1.12
C ASN A 42 15.80 -9.66 0.64
N TYR A 43 16.97 -9.11 0.81
CA TYR A 43 17.34 -7.77 0.34
C TYR A 43 17.98 -7.77 -1.04
N ALA A 44 18.06 -8.93 -1.70
CA ALA A 44 18.57 -9.06 -3.06
C ALA A 44 17.45 -9.47 -4.01
N LEU A 45 17.35 -8.76 -5.14
CA LEU A 45 16.48 -9.14 -6.25
C LEU A 45 17.24 -10.07 -7.17
N LYS A 46 16.82 -11.34 -7.19
CA LYS A 46 17.52 -12.43 -7.90
C LYS A 46 16.62 -13.09 -8.93
N GLU A 47 17.25 -13.55 -10.01
CA GLU A 47 16.64 -14.46 -10.97
C GLU A 47 17.73 -15.43 -11.48
N ASP A 48 17.44 -16.72 -11.52
CA ASP A 48 18.35 -17.78 -11.97
C ASP A 48 19.76 -17.75 -11.32
N GLY A 49 19.81 -17.35 -10.03
CA GLY A 49 21.05 -17.25 -9.27
C GLY A 49 21.85 -15.96 -9.47
N THR A 50 21.46 -15.10 -10.40
CA THR A 50 22.07 -13.79 -10.64
C THR A 50 21.40 -12.71 -9.83
N VAL A 51 22.19 -11.80 -9.24
CA VAL A 51 21.72 -10.65 -8.46
C VAL A 51 21.61 -9.43 -9.35
N TYR A 52 20.40 -8.96 -9.59
CA TYR A 52 20.11 -7.80 -10.44
C TYR A 52 19.80 -6.52 -9.70
N GLY A 53 19.49 -6.62 -8.40
CA GLY A 53 19.19 -5.47 -7.56
C GLY A 53 19.47 -5.73 -6.09
N ILE A 54 19.71 -4.67 -5.35
CA ILE A 54 19.97 -4.68 -3.92
C ILE A 54 19.06 -3.65 -3.28
N ALA A 55 18.37 -4.00 -2.19
CA ALA A 55 17.53 -3.09 -1.46
C ALA A 55 18.35 -1.94 -0.86
N TYR A 56 17.95 -0.71 -1.12
CA TYR A 56 18.59 0.48 -0.57
C TYR A 56 17.83 1.05 0.65
N VAL A 57 16.58 0.63 0.84
CA VAL A 57 15.72 1.07 1.93
C VAL A 57 14.69 -0.03 2.24
N ILE A 58 14.26 -0.08 3.50
CA ILE A 58 13.12 -0.88 3.93
C ILE A 58 11.95 0.06 4.18
N GLU A 59 10.87 -0.16 3.46
CA GLU A 59 9.61 0.58 3.60
C GLU A 59 8.53 -0.33 4.15
N SER A 60 7.58 0.27 4.86
CA SER A 60 6.40 -0.41 5.39
C SER A 60 5.16 0.36 4.97
N TYR A 61 4.04 -0.33 4.84
CA TYR A 61 2.73 0.27 4.60
C TYR A 61 1.69 -0.28 5.57
N GLY A 62 0.63 0.47 5.76
CA GLY A 62 -0.45 0.12 6.69
C GLY A 62 -1.50 1.21 6.77
N LEU A 63 -2.16 1.30 7.92
CA LEU A 63 -3.10 2.36 8.22
C LEU A 63 -2.43 3.41 9.11
N ILE A 64 -2.09 4.54 8.54
CA ILE A 64 -1.65 5.72 9.28
C ILE A 64 -2.89 6.27 9.98
N THR A 65 -2.82 6.44 11.30
CA THR A 65 -3.97 6.77 12.13
C THR A 65 -3.82 8.13 12.78
N ASN A 66 -4.80 9.01 12.60
CA ASN A 66 -4.94 10.22 13.39
C ASN A 66 -5.59 9.86 14.74
N THR A 67 -4.77 9.66 15.76
CA THR A 67 -5.22 9.22 17.09
C THR A 67 -6.12 10.24 17.76
N ALA A 68 -5.93 11.55 17.54
CA ALA A 68 -6.78 12.59 18.10
C ALA A 68 -8.21 12.55 17.53
N LEU A 69 -8.36 12.27 16.23
CA LEU A 69 -9.69 12.08 15.63
C LEU A 69 -10.31 10.76 16.06
N LEU A 70 -9.51 9.70 16.21
CA LEU A 70 -9.98 8.42 16.71
C LEU A 70 -10.53 8.56 18.14
N GLU A 71 -9.81 9.26 19.03
CA GLU A 71 -10.25 9.57 20.40
C GLU A 71 -11.51 10.45 20.41
N LYS A 72 -11.60 11.44 19.53
CA LYS A 72 -12.81 12.26 19.38
C LYS A 72 -14.04 11.42 18.96
N ALA A 73 -13.82 10.35 18.20
CA ALA A 73 -14.87 9.39 17.85
C ALA A 73 -15.21 8.43 19.02
N GLY A 74 -14.44 8.45 20.12
CA GLY A 74 -14.64 7.61 21.29
C GLY A 74 -13.90 6.28 21.26
N TYR A 75 -12.85 6.17 20.45
CA TYR A 75 -12.04 4.97 20.29
C TYR A 75 -10.55 5.25 20.51
N THR A 76 -9.82 4.18 20.76
CA THR A 76 -8.35 4.16 20.79
C THR A 76 -7.80 3.08 19.85
N THR A 77 -6.51 3.06 19.60
CA THR A 77 -5.87 1.98 18.81
C THR A 77 -6.01 0.61 19.49
N ASP A 78 -6.24 0.59 20.81
CA ASP A 78 -6.46 -0.64 21.57
C ASP A 78 -7.82 -1.29 21.30
N ASP A 79 -8.76 -0.54 20.79
CA ASP A 79 -10.07 -1.05 20.38
C ASP A 79 -10.05 -1.77 19.02
N ILE A 80 -8.91 -1.73 18.29
CA ILE A 80 -8.77 -2.28 16.95
C ILE A 80 -7.73 -3.40 16.97
N LYS A 81 -8.18 -4.64 17.18
CA LYS A 81 -7.32 -5.84 17.24
C LYS A 81 -7.58 -6.81 16.10
N SER A 82 -8.65 -6.60 15.34
CA SER A 82 -9.05 -7.46 14.23
C SER A 82 -9.69 -6.64 13.10
N PHE A 83 -9.87 -7.27 11.94
CA PHE A 83 -10.62 -6.69 10.84
C PHE A 83 -12.07 -6.35 11.25
N ALA A 84 -12.69 -7.19 12.07
CA ALA A 84 -14.05 -6.95 12.57
C ALA A 84 -14.13 -5.70 13.44
N ASP A 85 -13.14 -5.45 14.28
CA ASP A 85 -13.05 -4.25 15.09
C ASP A 85 -12.85 -3.02 14.22
N LEU A 86 -11.92 -3.06 13.27
CA LEU A 86 -11.69 -1.96 12.32
C LEU A 86 -12.96 -1.62 11.54
N LYS A 87 -13.64 -2.64 11.04
CA LYS A 87 -14.92 -2.47 10.32
C LYS A 87 -15.97 -1.79 11.20
N LYS A 88 -16.14 -2.28 12.42
CA LYS A 88 -17.08 -1.70 13.39
C LYS A 88 -16.78 -0.22 13.67
N VAL A 89 -15.51 0.11 13.90
CA VAL A 89 -15.08 1.50 14.16
C VAL A 89 -15.32 2.38 12.92
N ALA A 90 -14.97 1.89 11.73
CA ALA A 90 -15.17 2.63 10.49
C ALA A 90 -16.65 2.88 10.17
N GLU A 91 -17.51 1.88 10.36
CA GLU A 91 -18.96 1.99 10.15
C GLU A 91 -19.62 2.94 11.16
N ASP A 92 -19.19 2.92 12.42
CA ASP A 92 -19.69 3.85 13.45
C ASP A 92 -19.28 5.30 13.15
N ILE A 93 -18.00 5.54 12.79
CA ILE A 93 -17.54 6.88 12.39
C ILE A 93 -18.32 7.37 11.16
N THR A 94 -18.55 6.50 10.18
CA THR A 94 -19.30 6.83 8.97
C THR A 94 -20.76 7.19 9.31
N ALA A 95 -21.40 6.43 10.21
CA ALA A 95 -22.77 6.70 10.65
C ALA A 95 -22.90 8.04 11.37
N ARG A 96 -21.84 8.51 12.04
CA ARG A 96 -21.77 9.79 12.77
C ARG A 96 -20.98 10.87 12.05
N LYS A 97 -20.69 10.69 10.75
CA LYS A 97 -19.83 11.57 9.96
C LYS A 97 -20.24 13.05 10.05
N ASP A 98 -21.53 13.34 9.97
CA ASP A 98 -22.04 14.71 10.03
C ASP A 98 -21.87 15.34 11.43
N GLU A 99 -22.02 14.54 12.49
CA GLU A 99 -21.79 14.97 13.87
C GLU A 99 -20.31 15.20 14.16
N LEU A 100 -19.46 14.26 13.73
CA LEU A 100 -18.03 14.26 14.00
C LEU A 100 -17.27 15.28 13.15
N GLY A 101 -17.74 15.54 11.92
CA GLY A 101 -17.11 16.42 10.95
C GLY A 101 -15.93 15.79 10.19
N PHE A 102 -15.79 14.44 10.23
CA PHE A 102 -14.76 13.70 9.50
C PHE A 102 -15.24 12.28 9.16
N ALA A 103 -14.58 11.65 8.20
CA ALA A 103 -14.84 10.28 7.77
C ALA A 103 -13.90 9.26 8.45
N ALA A 104 -14.17 7.96 8.27
CA ALA A 104 -13.26 6.92 8.74
C ALA A 104 -11.99 6.86 7.90
N PHE A 105 -12.11 6.73 6.57
CA PHE A 105 -10.98 6.64 5.66
C PHE A 105 -10.88 7.85 4.74
N THR A 106 -9.65 8.16 4.31
CA THR A 106 -9.43 9.00 3.14
C THR A 106 -9.99 8.35 1.88
N SER A 107 -10.04 9.07 0.77
CA SER A 107 -10.50 8.58 -0.53
C SER A 107 -9.65 7.47 -1.15
N ALA A 108 -8.54 7.09 -0.50
CA ALA A 108 -7.60 6.05 -0.91
C ALA A 108 -6.84 6.31 -2.24
N GLY A 109 -7.05 7.46 -2.90
CA GLY A 109 -6.37 7.80 -4.15
C GLY A 109 -6.59 6.73 -5.23
N MET A 110 -7.84 6.47 -5.60
CA MET A 110 -8.21 5.39 -6.53
C MET A 110 -8.20 5.79 -8.01
N ASP A 111 -7.70 6.97 -8.37
CA ASP A 111 -7.49 7.31 -9.77
C ASP A 111 -6.40 6.43 -10.41
N SER A 112 -6.35 6.37 -11.74
CA SER A 112 -5.44 5.49 -12.48
C SER A 112 -3.95 5.72 -12.22
N SER A 113 -3.56 6.87 -11.67
CA SER A 113 -2.17 7.20 -11.33
C SER A 113 -1.76 6.76 -9.91
N SER A 114 -2.74 6.59 -9.01
CA SER A 114 -2.52 6.42 -7.58
C SER A 114 -3.08 5.10 -7.01
N ASP A 115 -3.94 4.41 -7.74
CA ASP A 115 -4.69 3.21 -7.31
C ASP A 115 -3.81 1.99 -6.96
N TRP A 116 -2.53 2.03 -7.30
CA TRP A 116 -1.58 0.98 -6.94
C TRP A 116 -1.48 0.78 -5.43
N ARG A 117 -1.69 1.83 -4.62
CA ARG A 117 -1.71 1.73 -3.15
C ARG A 117 -2.82 0.79 -2.69
N PHE A 118 -4.04 0.99 -3.18
CA PHE A 118 -5.16 0.11 -2.88
C PHE A 118 -4.96 -1.28 -3.48
N LYS A 119 -4.58 -1.37 -4.76
CA LYS A 119 -4.44 -2.65 -5.48
C LYS A 119 -3.36 -3.54 -4.88
N THR A 120 -2.17 -2.99 -4.64
CA THR A 120 -1.01 -3.81 -4.24
C THR A 120 -0.89 -3.97 -2.72
N HIS A 121 -1.40 -3.04 -1.92
CA HIS A 121 -1.28 -3.12 -0.46
C HIS A 121 -2.48 -3.81 0.20
N LEU A 122 -3.65 -3.76 -0.40
CA LEU A 122 -4.89 -4.25 0.21
C LEU A 122 -5.57 -5.31 -0.64
N ALA A 123 -5.97 -4.96 -1.86
CA ALA A 123 -6.71 -5.86 -2.74
C ALA A 123 -5.89 -7.10 -3.16
N ASN A 124 -4.58 -7.01 -3.09
CA ASN A 124 -3.68 -8.14 -3.34
C ASN A 124 -3.60 -9.15 -2.17
N LEU A 125 -3.99 -8.78 -0.95
CA LEU A 125 -3.90 -9.66 0.22
C LEU A 125 -4.63 -11.00 0.04
N PRO A 126 -5.88 -11.06 -0.41
CA PRO A 126 -6.56 -12.33 -0.64
C PRO A 126 -5.87 -13.22 -1.67
N ILE A 127 -5.25 -12.63 -2.69
CA ILE A 127 -4.47 -13.36 -3.71
C ILE A 127 -3.18 -13.90 -3.08
N TYR A 128 -2.48 -13.10 -2.28
CA TYR A 128 -1.30 -13.54 -1.55
C TYR A 128 -1.60 -14.74 -0.65
N PHE A 129 -2.68 -14.70 0.11
CA PHE A 129 -3.05 -15.83 0.99
C PHE A 129 -3.47 -17.07 0.19
N GLU A 130 -4.10 -16.91 -0.96
CA GLU A 130 -4.38 -18.02 -1.87
C GLU A 130 -3.08 -18.67 -2.35
N TYR A 131 -2.09 -17.87 -2.76
CA TYR A 131 -0.78 -18.36 -3.18
C TYR A 131 -0.05 -19.09 -2.06
N GLN A 132 -0.09 -18.56 -0.84
CA GLN A 132 0.51 -19.22 0.31
C GLN A 132 -0.15 -20.58 0.61
N ALA A 133 -1.49 -20.64 0.54
CA ALA A 133 -2.24 -21.87 0.77
C ALA A 133 -1.97 -22.93 -0.31
N ASP A 134 -1.76 -22.50 -1.55
CA ASP A 134 -1.46 -23.39 -2.69
C ASP A 134 0.04 -23.72 -2.83
N GLY A 135 0.93 -23.04 -2.10
CA GLY A 135 2.40 -23.21 -2.21
C GLY A 135 2.95 -22.78 -3.56
N ILE A 136 2.36 -21.76 -4.19
CA ILE A 136 2.78 -21.24 -5.51
C ILE A 136 3.23 -19.78 -5.42
N GLY A 137 4.04 -19.33 -6.37
CA GLY A 137 4.50 -17.93 -6.50
C GLY A 137 3.83 -17.16 -7.64
N THR A 138 3.21 -17.88 -8.58
CA THR A 138 2.52 -17.29 -9.74
C THR A 138 1.48 -18.25 -10.32
N THR A 139 0.49 -17.71 -11.03
CA THR A 139 -0.51 -18.48 -11.77
C THR A 139 -1.08 -17.64 -12.91
N GLU A 140 -1.58 -18.30 -13.97
CA GLU A 140 -2.29 -17.63 -15.05
C GLU A 140 -3.68 -17.15 -14.62
N ALA A 141 -4.29 -17.81 -13.61
CA ALA A 141 -5.60 -17.44 -13.09
C ALA A 141 -5.73 -17.79 -11.61
N ILE A 142 -6.25 -16.88 -10.82
CA ILE A 142 -6.59 -17.12 -9.42
C ILE A 142 -7.83 -17.99 -9.30
N LYS A 143 -7.94 -18.76 -8.20
CA LYS A 143 -9.10 -19.61 -7.90
C LYS A 143 -10.26 -18.83 -7.30
N GLY A 144 -9.97 -17.70 -6.67
CA GLY A 144 -10.96 -16.91 -5.93
C GLY A 144 -11.28 -17.49 -4.55
N THR A 145 -10.36 -18.25 -3.94
CA THR A 145 -10.55 -18.89 -2.63
C THR A 145 -10.97 -17.90 -1.55
N TYR A 146 -10.45 -16.68 -1.61
CA TYR A 146 -10.71 -15.62 -0.62
C TYR A 146 -11.52 -14.45 -1.19
N LEU A 147 -12.45 -14.72 -2.09
CA LEU A 147 -13.28 -13.70 -2.73
C LEU A 147 -14.09 -12.87 -1.72
N ASP A 148 -14.61 -13.48 -0.66
CA ASP A 148 -15.34 -12.77 0.40
C ASP A 148 -14.43 -11.80 1.17
N ASN A 149 -13.18 -12.17 1.39
CA ASN A 149 -12.19 -11.27 2.00
C ASN A 149 -11.88 -10.08 1.09
N TYR A 150 -11.76 -10.32 -0.22
CA TYR A 150 -11.60 -9.26 -1.22
C TYR A 150 -12.77 -8.28 -1.18
N LYS A 151 -14.00 -8.81 -1.18
CA LYS A 151 -15.21 -8.00 -1.05
C LYS A 151 -15.24 -7.18 0.24
N ASN A 152 -14.86 -7.79 1.36
CA ASN A 152 -14.84 -7.10 2.65
C ASN A 152 -13.84 -5.94 2.68
N ILE A 153 -12.65 -6.10 2.08
CA ILE A 153 -11.66 -5.02 1.96
C ILE A 153 -12.21 -3.90 1.07
N PHE A 154 -12.81 -4.25 -0.06
CA PHE A 154 -13.37 -3.29 -0.99
C PHE A 154 -14.50 -2.48 -0.34
N ASP A 155 -15.46 -3.15 0.27
CA ASP A 155 -16.59 -2.52 0.95
C ASP A 155 -16.14 -1.60 2.10
N LEU A 156 -15.11 -2.02 2.87
CA LEU A 156 -14.60 -1.23 3.99
C LEU A 156 -14.13 0.15 3.50
N TYR A 157 -13.34 0.21 2.44
CA TYR A 157 -12.80 1.48 1.93
C TYR A 157 -13.82 2.28 1.15
N ILE A 158 -14.60 1.63 0.28
CA ILE A 158 -15.55 2.31 -0.60
C ILE A 158 -16.65 2.99 0.22
N ASN A 159 -17.19 2.28 1.21
CA ASN A 159 -18.37 2.77 1.94
C ASN A 159 -18.03 3.70 3.10
N ASN A 160 -16.76 3.80 3.51
CA ASN A 160 -16.36 4.53 4.72
C ASN A 160 -15.33 5.64 4.43
N SER A 161 -15.24 6.08 3.18
CA SER A 161 -14.32 7.14 2.79
C SER A 161 -14.90 8.56 2.88
N THR A 162 -14.05 9.54 2.68
CA THR A 162 -14.40 10.98 2.65
C THR A 162 -15.38 11.33 1.55
N CYS A 163 -15.37 10.63 0.42
CA CYS A 163 -16.20 10.94 -0.74
C CYS A 163 -17.22 9.85 -1.06
N ASP A 164 -18.18 10.19 -1.90
CA ASP A 164 -19.16 9.23 -2.44
C ASP A 164 -18.42 8.13 -3.25
N PRO A 165 -18.81 6.86 -3.13
CA PRO A 165 -18.20 5.75 -3.88
C PRO A 165 -18.04 5.99 -5.38
N LYS A 166 -18.98 6.66 -6.02
CA LYS A 166 -18.91 6.98 -7.46
C LYS A 166 -17.78 7.95 -7.84
N ASP A 167 -17.29 8.75 -6.87
CA ASP A 167 -16.30 9.79 -7.10
C ASP A 167 -14.86 9.29 -6.80
N LEU A 168 -14.71 8.10 -6.20
CA LEU A 168 -13.42 7.52 -5.80
C LEU A 168 -12.43 7.38 -6.96
N ALA A 169 -12.91 7.00 -8.15
CA ALA A 169 -12.06 6.85 -9.33
C ALA A 169 -11.44 8.17 -9.85
N GLY A 170 -11.95 9.31 -9.39
CA GLY A 170 -11.39 10.64 -9.68
C GLY A 170 -10.46 11.18 -8.60
N LYS A 171 -10.31 10.47 -7.48
CA LYS A 171 -9.50 10.93 -6.34
C LYS A 171 -8.04 10.49 -6.48
N THR A 172 -7.14 11.46 -6.48
CA THR A 172 -5.69 11.24 -6.58
C THR A 172 -5.07 10.87 -5.22
N GLY A 173 -3.82 10.39 -5.25
CA GLY A 173 -3.04 10.21 -4.02
C GLY A 173 -2.85 11.52 -3.25
N THR A 174 -2.69 12.64 -3.96
CA THR A 174 -2.59 13.99 -3.35
C THR A 174 -3.90 14.41 -2.69
N ASP A 175 -5.06 14.09 -3.26
CA ASP A 175 -6.35 14.35 -2.60
C ASP A 175 -6.42 13.59 -1.29
N SER A 176 -6.09 12.29 -1.31
CA SER A 176 -6.10 11.42 -0.12
C SER A 176 -5.14 11.91 0.97
N GLU A 177 -3.93 12.34 0.60
CA GLU A 177 -2.95 12.94 1.52
C GLU A 177 -3.50 14.23 2.15
N ASN A 178 -4.03 15.14 1.34
CA ASN A 178 -4.60 16.40 1.81
C ASN A 178 -5.79 16.20 2.74
N GLU A 179 -6.67 15.25 2.43
CA GLU A 179 -7.81 14.89 3.31
C GLU A 179 -7.32 14.48 4.70
N PHE A 180 -6.25 13.67 4.78
CA PHE A 180 -5.67 13.28 6.06
C PHE A 180 -5.00 14.45 6.77
N LEU A 181 -4.17 15.23 6.08
CA LEU A 181 -3.47 16.39 6.62
C LEU A 181 -4.43 17.49 7.11
N ASN A 182 -5.60 17.61 6.52
CA ASN A 182 -6.64 18.54 6.93
C ASN A 182 -7.53 18.02 8.06
N GLY A 183 -7.32 16.76 8.51
CA GLY A 183 -8.15 16.16 9.56
C GLY A 183 -9.53 15.76 9.08
N GLU A 184 -9.69 15.44 7.81
CA GLU A 184 -10.97 15.03 7.22
C GLU A 184 -11.23 13.52 7.36
N ALA A 185 -10.21 12.73 7.77
CA ALA A 185 -10.32 11.30 7.99
C ALA A 185 -9.43 10.81 9.13
N VAL A 186 -9.86 9.70 9.77
CA VAL A 186 -9.10 9.03 10.84
C VAL A 186 -7.98 8.18 10.29
N PHE A 187 -8.24 7.41 9.22
CA PHE A 187 -7.32 6.42 8.66
C PHE A 187 -6.88 6.81 7.25
N PHE A 188 -5.57 6.74 7.04
CA PHE A 188 -4.92 6.94 5.75
C PHE A 188 -4.11 5.70 5.40
N GLN A 189 -4.54 4.94 4.40
CA GLN A 189 -3.79 3.78 3.91
C GLN A 189 -2.66 4.27 3.02
N ASN A 190 -1.44 4.20 3.53
CA ASN A 190 -0.23 4.57 2.80
C ASN A 190 1.00 3.94 3.46
N GLY A 191 2.21 4.40 3.14
CA GLY A 191 3.44 3.85 3.64
C GLY A 191 4.34 4.84 4.37
N SER A 192 5.46 4.34 4.86
CA SER A 192 6.45 5.10 5.62
C SER A 192 7.07 6.26 4.83
N TRP A 193 6.97 6.24 3.50
CA TRP A 193 7.39 7.35 2.62
C TRP A 193 6.57 8.63 2.81
N GLU A 194 5.39 8.56 3.42
CA GLU A 194 4.56 9.74 3.74
C GLU A 194 5.06 10.52 4.97
N TYR A 195 5.99 9.95 5.75
CA TYR A 195 6.49 10.58 6.96
C TYR A 195 6.96 12.04 6.79
N PRO A 196 7.70 12.41 5.72
CA PRO A 196 8.12 13.80 5.52
C PRO A 196 6.94 14.79 5.39
N ALA A 197 5.89 14.41 4.66
CA ALA A 197 4.70 15.25 4.50
C ALA A 197 3.92 15.38 5.81
N LEU A 198 3.77 14.27 6.56
CA LEU A 198 3.03 14.24 7.81
C LEU A 198 3.77 14.96 8.94
N SER A 199 5.10 14.88 8.98
CA SER A 199 5.91 15.51 10.04
C SER A 199 6.11 17.01 9.85
N ALA A 200 5.80 17.55 8.67
CA ALA A 200 5.93 18.98 8.37
C ALA A 200 4.73 19.82 8.87
N LYS A 201 3.68 19.19 9.37
CA LYS A 201 2.49 19.80 9.96
C LYS A 201 2.39 19.56 11.46
#